data_b0a662f9a9f547a3f5f3baff7f1d7349
#
_entry.id   b0a662f9a9f547a3f5f3baff7f1d7349
#
_cell.length_a   1.000
_cell.length_b   1.000
_cell.length_c   1.000
_cell.angle_alpha   90.00
_cell.angle_beta   90.00
_cell.angle_gamma   90.00
#
_symmetry.space_group_name_H-M   'P 1'
#
loop_
_entity.id
_entity.type
_entity.pdbx_description
1 polymer ?
#
loop_
_entity_poly.entity_id
_entity_poly.type
_entity_poly.pdbx_seq_one_letter_code
_entity_poly.pdbx_strand_id
1 'polypeptide(L)'
;MKPDVVAVQEIGRLSALLELRESLSREGLVYPEWEFVRGYDTNIHVAVLSRFPIVARRSLTNANFLLYGRRFRTSRGFSEIDIQVNPDYRFTVMVVHLKSRRPIRFADQADLREAEARVLRERIDKILSGDPTVNLVVLGDFNDVQNSPTTKQVIGRGRNALVDTRPPEHSIGWSDRAPPGAESHPITWTYHYGAEDTFSRFDYILVSRGMAREWDPAGTYVLASQDWGIASDHRPLVARFRAVDE
;
A
#
# COMPACT_ATOMS: atom_id res chain seq x y z
N MET A 1 5.38 9.12 -15.27
CA MET A 1 4.44 8.09 -14.82
C MET A 1 3.02 8.67 -14.82
N LYS A 2 2.01 7.92 -15.25
CA LYS A 2 0.59 8.39 -15.26
C LYS A 2 -0.29 7.28 -14.66
N PRO A 3 -0.23 7.06 -13.34
CA PRO A 3 -1.02 6.00 -12.70
C PRO A 3 -2.51 6.29 -12.79
N ASP A 4 -3.32 5.24 -12.91
CA ASP A 4 -4.78 5.37 -12.90
C ASP A 4 -5.36 5.46 -11.47
N VAL A 5 -4.66 4.83 -10.52
CA VAL A 5 -4.98 4.87 -9.09
C VAL A 5 -3.70 5.21 -8.31
N VAL A 6 -3.81 6.15 -7.38
CA VAL A 6 -2.71 6.58 -6.49
C VAL A 6 -3.13 6.35 -5.05
N ALA A 7 -2.38 5.54 -4.33
CA ALA A 7 -2.52 5.39 -2.88
C ALA A 7 -1.42 6.17 -2.19
N VAL A 8 -1.80 6.97 -1.20
CA VAL A 8 -0.87 7.80 -0.44
C VAL A 8 -1.01 7.52 1.06
N GLN A 9 0.12 7.51 1.74
CA GLN A 9 0.24 7.46 3.19
C GLN A 9 0.79 8.79 3.68
N GLU A 10 0.66 9.02 4.98
CA GLU A 10 1.13 10.25 5.64
C GLU A 10 0.57 11.55 5.05
N ILE A 11 -0.54 11.46 4.31
CA ILE A 11 -1.23 12.66 3.89
C ILE A 11 -1.78 13.39 5.12
N GLY A 12 -1.58 14.69 5.19
CA GLY A 12 -2.04 15.51 6.29
C GLY A 12 -3.57 15.63 6.35
N ARG A 13 -4.09 16.81 6.45
CA ARG A 13 -5.54 17.05 6.44
C ARG A 13 -6.13 16.83 5.06
N LEU A 14 -7.46 16.72 4.99
CA LEU A 14 -8.18 16.63 3.71
C LEU A 14 -7.81 17.74 2.73
N SER A 15 -7.55 18.96 3.25
CA SER A 15 -7.09 20.08 2.41
C SER A 15 -5.78 19.77 1.67
N ALA A 16 -4.84 19.05 2.31
CA ALA A 16 -3.59 18.64 1.67
C ALA A 16 -3.82 17.63 0.53
N LEU A 17 -4.76 16.69 0.70
CA LEU A 17 -5.16 15.79 -0.37
C LEU A 17 -5.77 16.53 -1.55
N LEU A 18 -6.65 17.52 -1.29
CA LEU A 18 -7.29 18.31 -2.33
C LEU A 18 -6.28 19.20 -3.06
N GLU A 19 -5.31 19.76 -2.34
CA GLU A 19 -4.20 20.54 -2.92
C GLU A 19 -3.31 19.67 -3.81
N LEU A 20 -2.94 18.46 -3.34
CA LEU A 20 -2.21 17.49 -4.16
C LEU A 20 -2.99 17.16 -5.44
N ARG A 21 -4.28 16.87 -5.32
CA ARG A 21 -5.14 16.54 -6.46
C ARG A 21 -5.22 17.70 -7.46
N GLU A 22 -5.31 18.93 -6.99
CA GLU A 22 -5.30 20.12 -7.84
C GLU A 22 -3.95 20.32 -8.53
N SER A 23 -2.85 20.14 -7.80
CA SER A 23 -1.50 20.21 -8.36
C SER A 23 -1.30 19.17 -9.46
N LEU A 24 -1.71 17.91 -9.23
CA LEU A 24 -1.68 16.85 -10.24
C LEU A 24 -2.53 17.18 -11.47
N SER A 25 -3.69 17.80 -11.26
CA SER A 25 -4.57 18.22 -12.36
C SER A 25 -3.92 19.27 -13.27
N ARG A 26 -3.15 20.20 -12.71
CA ARG A 26 -2.37 21.18 -13.49
C ARG A 26 -1.30 20.52 -14.37
N GLU A 27 -0.79 19.37 -13.95
CA GLU A 27 0.15 18.53 -14.71
C GLU A 27 -0.56 17.54 -15.67
N GLY A 28 -1.88 17.67 -15.85
CA GLY A 28 -2.67 16.82 -16.73
C GLY A 28 -3.04 15.46 -16.14
N LEU A 29 -2.87 15.29 -14.83
CA LEU A 29 -3.25 14.09 -14.09
C LEU A 29 -4.56 14.35 -13.32
N VAL A 30 -5.69 14.05 -13.95
CA VAL A 30 -7.01 14.31 -13.39
C VAL A 30 -7.52 13.07 -12.65
N TYR A 31 -7.83 13.23 -11.35
CA TYR A 31 -8.41 12.20 -10.49
C TYR A 31 -9.77 12.69 -9.97
N PRO A 32 -10.87 12.36 -10.65
CA PRO A 32 -12.21 12.82 -10.24
C PRO A 32 -12.66 12.20 -8.91
N GLU A 33 -12.26 10.96 -8.65
CA GLU A 33 -12.64 10.21 -7.47
C GLU A 33 -11.50 10.18 -6.43
N TRP A 34 -11.88 10.17 -5.16
CA TRP A 34 -10.94 10.05 -4.06
C TRP A 34 -11.60 9.45 -2.82
N GLU A 35 -10.78 8.84 -1.96
CA GLU A 35 -11.11 8.41 -0.61
C GLU A 35 -10.10 8.99 0.37
N PHE A 36 -10.56 9.47 1.52
CA PHE A 36 -9.73 9.99 2.59
C PHE A 36 -10.15 9.34 3.90
N VAL A 37 -9.26 8.56 4.51
CA VAL A 37 -9.57 7.76 5.68
C VAL A 37 -8.96 8.37 6.92
N ARG A 38 -9.82 8.84 7.83
CA ARG A 38 -9.42 9.31 9.15
C ARG A 38 -9.22 8.11 10.07
N GLY A 39 -8.11 8.11 10.82
CA GLY A 39 -7.85 7.16 11.89
C GLY A 39 -7.89 7.82 13.26
N TYR A 40 -7.32 7.13 14.24
CA TYR A 40 -7.10 7.68 15.59
C TYR A 40 -5.99 8.75 15.58
N ASP A 41 -4.98 8.58 14.74
CA ASP A 41 -3.99 9.63 14.45
C ASP A 41 -4.67 10.79 13.74
N THR A 42 -4.49 12.00 14.24
CA THR A 42 -5.12 13.21 13.71
C THR A 42 -4.24 13.98 12.74
N ASN A 43 -2.99 13.58 12.59
CA ASN A 43 -1.99 14.32 11.82
C ASN A 43 -1.67 13.68 10.47
N ILE A 44 -1.70 12.35 10.39
CA ILE A 44 -1.36 11.59 9.18
C ILE A 44 -2.43 10.54 8.88
N HIS A 45 -2.80 10.46 7.62
CA HIS A 45 -3.91 9.66 7.13
C HIS A 45 -3.50 8.86 5.90
N VAL A 46 -4.36 7.94 5.49
CA VAL A 46 -4.25 7.26 4.21
C VAL A 46 -5.32 7.78 3.26
N ALA A 47 -5.00 7.84 1.97
CA ALA A 47 -5.95 8.27 0.96
C ALA A 47 -5.72 7.56 -0.37
N VAL A 48 -6.73 7.62 -1.24
CA VAL A 48 -6.69 7.13 -2.61
C VAL A 48 -7.19 8.21 -3.55
N LEU A 49 -6.52 8.38 -4.67
CA LEU A 49 -7.00 9.12 -5.83
C LEU A 49 -7.26 8.13 -6.96
N SER A 50 -8.38 8.25 -7.67
CA SER A 50 -8.73 7.34 -8.76
C SER A 50 -9.25 8.10 -9.98
N ARG A 51 -8.82 7.66 -11.16
CA ARG A 51 -9.39 8.08 -12.45
C ARG A 51 -10.72 7.37 -12.73
N PHE A 52 -10.94 6.22 -12.09
CA PHE A 52 -12.13 5.41 -12.24
C PHE A 52 -13.13 5.63 -11.11
N PRO A 53 -14.41 5.37 -11.31
CA PRO A 53 -15.43 5.46 -10.27
C PRO A 53 -15.14 4.60 -9.05
N ILE A 54 -15.29 5.16 -7.85
CA ILE A 54 -15.31 4.42 -6.59
C ILE A 54 -16.76 4.07 -6.31
N VAL A 55 -17.13 2.80 -6.55
CA VAL A 55 -18.51 2.33 -6.47
C VAL A 55 -18.93 1.81 -5.09
N ALA A 56 -17.97 1.55 -4.21
CA ALA A 56 -18.23 1.24 -2.81
C ALA A 56 -17.11 1.74 -1.90
N ARG A 57 -17.48 2.17 -0.69
CA ARG A 57 -16.57 2.63 0.37
C ARG A 57 -16.93 1.90 1.67
N ARG A 58 -15.97 1.15 2.22
CA ARG A 58 -16.13 0.36 3.46
C ARG A 58 -14.94 0.56 4.41
N SER A 59 -14.32 1.73 4.32
CA SER A 59 -13.09 2.06 5.05
C SER A 59 -13.28 1.95 6.56
N LEU A 60 -12.30 1.38 7.25
CA LEU A 60 -12.29 1.16 8.70
C LEU A 60 -11.59 2.33 9.38
N THR A 61 -12.35 3.21 10.01
CA THR A 61 -11.82 4.42 10.67
C THR A 61 -11.59 4.24 12.17
N ASN A 62 -12.13 3.18 12.77
CA ASN A 62 -12.20 3.05 14.23
C ASN A 62 -12.12 1.59 14.70
N ALA A 63 -11.23 0.82 14.09
CA ALA A 63 -10.99 -0.56 14.50
C ALA A 63 -10.28 -0.61 15.86
N ASN A 64 -10.75 -1.52 16.73
CA ASN A 64 -10.22 -1.69 18.08
C ASN A 64 -9.71 -3.11 18.27
N PHE A 65 -8.70 -3.26 19.12
CA PHE A 65 -8.16 -4.57 19.52
C PHE A 65 -7.74 -4.56 20.99
N LEU A 66 -7.57 -5.76 21.57
CA LEU A 66 -7.04 -5.93 22.91
C LEU A 66 -5.57 -6.33 22.83
N LEU A 67 -4.73 -5.66 23.62
CA LEU A 67 -3.32 -6.00 23.79
C LEU A 67 -2.96 -5.78 25.27
N TYR A 68 -2.34 -6.77 25.91
CA TYR A 68 -1.97 -6.75 27.35
C TYR A 68 -3.15 -6.38 28.28
N GLY A 69 -4.36 -6.85 27.95
CA GLY A 69 -5.59 -6.54 28.72
C GLY A 69 -6.10 -5.11 28.54
N ARG A 70 -5.52 -4.30 27.66
CA ARG A 70 -5.94 -2.94 27.36
C ARG A 70 -6.54 -2.84 25.97
N ARG A 71 -7.51 -1.94 25.80
CA ARG A 71 -8.09 -1.65 24.50
C ARG A 71 -7.28 -0.58 23.80
N PHE A 72 -6.83 -0.90 22.60
CA PHE A 72 -6.17 0.02 21.65
C PHE A 72 -7.04 0.20 20.42
N ARG A 73 -6.71 1.23 19.65
CA ARG A 73 -7.28 1.50 18.31
C ARG A 73 -6.17 1.41 17.28
N THR A 74 -6.53 1.06 16.05
CA THR A 74 -5.59 1.20 14.93
C THR A 74 -5.14 2.65 14.83
N SER A 75 -3.84 2.86 14.67
CA SER A 75 -3.25 4.20 14.64
C SER A 75 -3.81 5.01 13.47
N ARG A 76 -3.87 4.42 12.30
CA ARG A 76 -4.50 4.96 11.09
C ARG A 76 -5.65 4.05 10.71
N GLY A 77 -6.64 4.59 10.02
CA GLY A 77 -7.70 3.78 9.44
C GLY A 77 -7.17 2.93 8.28
N PHE A 78 -7.94 1.95 7.85
CA PHE A 78 -7.68 1.18 6.63
C PHE A 78 -8.67 1.61 5.57
N SER A 79 -8.18 2.04 4.40
CA SER A 79 -9.05 2.22 3.25
C SER A 79 -9.55 0.86 2.76
N GLU A 80 -10.82 0.79 2.40
CA GLU A 80 -11.40 -0.32 1.65
C GLU A 80 -12.42 0.25 0.68
N ILE A 81 -12.09 0.22 -0.60
CA ILE A 81 -12.92 0.76 -1.68
C ILE A 81 -12.97 -0.21 -2.85
N ASP A 82 -14.11 -0.22 -3.56
CA ASP A 82 -14.23 -0.90 -4.84
C ASP A 82 -14.10 0.12 -5.96
N ILE A 83 -13.23 -0.16 -6.92
CA ILE A 83 -12.99 0.65 -8.10
C ILE A 83 -13.53 -0.09 -9.33
N GLN A 84 -14.41 0.57 -10.09
CA GLN A 84 -14.97 0.05 -11.34
C GLN A 84 -14.16 0.60 -12.51
N VAL A 85 -13.39 -0.26 -13.19
CA VAL A 85 -12.54 0.14 -14.31
C VAL A 85 -13.33 0.20 -15.62
N ASN A 86 -14.18 -0.79 -15.83
CA ASN A 86 -15.08 -0.89 -16.97
C ASN A 86 -16.37 -1.63 -16.52
N PRO A 87 -17.42 -1.77 -17.35
CA PRO A 87 -18.68 -2.39 -16.94
C PRO A 87 -18.54 -3.80 -16.35
N ASP A 88 -17.55 -4.56 -16.80
CA ASP A 88 -17.38 -5.97 -16.47
C ASP A 88 -16.22 -6.20 -15.47
N TYR A 89 -15.40 -5.18 -15.17
CA TYR A 89 -14.22 -5.33 -14.33
C TYR A 89 -14.21 -4.39 -13.13
N ARG A 90 -14.12 -4.98 -11.96
CA ARG A 90 -14.02 -4.29 -10.67
C ARG A 90 -12.97 -4.95 -9.78
N PHE A 91 -12.26 -4.15 -8.98
CA PHE A 91 -11.35 -4.65 -7.97
C PHE A 91 -11.47 -3.88 -6.65
N THR A 92 -11.11 -4.53 -5.55
CA THR A 92 -11.08 -3.92 -4.23
C THR A 92 -9.65 -3.46 -3.91
N VAL A 93 -9.51 -2.23 -3.40
CA VAL A 93 -8.25 -1.68 -2.91
C VAL A 93 -8.34 -1.45 -1.41
N MET A 94 -7.37 -1.99 -0.66
CA MET A 94 -7.14 -1.68 0.74
C MET A 94 -5.81 -0.95 0.87
N VAL A 95 -5.85 0.29 1.37
CA VAL A 95 -4.64 1.07 1.67
C VAL A 95 -4.45 1.11 3.18
N VAL A 96 -3.24 0.79 3.61
CA VAL A 96 -2.89 0.70 5.02
C VAL A 96 -1.60 1.46 5.33
N HIS A 97 -1.50 1.91 6.58
CA HIS A 97 -0.27 2.43 7.16
C HIS A 97 -0.23 1.95 8.62
N LEU A 98 0.49 0.85 8.86
CA LEU A 98 0.54 0.23 10.17
C LEU A 98 1.40 1.03 11.15
N LYS A 99 1.29 0.71 12.45
CA LYS A 99 2.00 1.39 13.52
C LYS A 99 3.49 1.49 13.23
N SER A 100 4.01 2.70 13.26
CA SER A 100 5.44 2.98 13.06
C SER A 100 6.33 2.34 14.14
N ARG A 101 7.63 2.26 13.85
CA ARG A 101 8.64 1.73 14.79
C ARG A 101 8.97 2.69 15.94
N ARG A 102 8.37 3.88 15.99
CA ARG A 102 8.56 4.82 17.09
C ARG A 102 8.03 4.23 18.40
N PRO A 103 8.86 4.14 19.46
CA PRO A 103 8.42 3.67 20.76
C PRO A 103 7.26 4.50 21.31
N ILE A 104 6.35 3.84 22.03
CA ILE A 104 5.33 4.51 22.82
C ILE A 104 5.37 4.02 24.28
N ARG A 105 4.81 4.82 25.19
CA ARG A 105 4.95 4.58 26.64
C ARG A 105 4.22 3.34 27.15
N PHE A 106 3.15 2.90 26.50
CA PHE A 106 2.18 1.97 27.09
C PHE A 106 2.14 0.58 26.48
N ALA A 107 2.87 0.34 25.40
CA ALA A 107 2.97 -0.96 24.73
C ALA A 107 4.19 -1.02 23.83
N ASP A 108 4.68 -2.22 23.56
CA ASP A 108 5.70 -2.41 22.52
C ASP A 108 5.12 -2.07 21.14
N GLN A 109 5.87 -1.33 20.35
CA GLN A 109 5.41 -0.86 19.05
C GLN A 109 5.31 -1.98 18.01
N ALA A 110 6.12 -3.06 18.14
CA ALA A 110 6.04 -4.22 17.26
C ALA A 110 4.77 -5.03 17.55
N ASP A 111 4.44 -5.22 18.83
CA ASP A 111 3.21 -5.93 19.22
C ASP A 111 1.94 -5.17 18.80
N LEU A 112 1.97 -3.84 18.89
CA LEU A 112 0.87 -3.00 18.38
C LEU A 112 0.71 -3.16 16.87
N ARG A 113 1.82 -3.12 16.13
CA ARG A 113 1.82 -3.28 14.68
C ARG A 113 1.31 -4.66 14.27
N GLU A 114 1.75 -5.71 14.96
CA GLU A 114 1.25 -7.07 14.74
C GLU A 114 -0.24 -7.20 15.06
N ALA A 115 -0.72 -6.52 16.11
CA ALA A 115 -2.15 -6.50 16.44
C ALA A 115 -2.97 -5.75 15.39
N GLU A 116 -2.48 -4.63 14.86
CA GLU A 116 -3.10 -3.94 13.71
C GLU A 116 -3.12 -4.85 12.46
N ALA A 117 -2.04 -5.58 12.20
CA ALA A 117 -1.97 -6.55 11.11
C ALA A 117 -2.99 -7.69 11.25
N ARG A 118 -3.28 -8.14 12.49
CA ARG A 118 -4.36 -9.11 12.76
C ARG A 118 -5.74 -8.55 12.40
N VAL A 119 -6.05 -7.34 12.82
CA VAL A 119 -7.31 -6.67 12.45
C VAL A 119 -7.46 -6.55 10.94
N LEU A 120 -6.39 -6.15 10.26
CA LEU A 120 -6.36 -6.09 8.80
C LEU A 120 -6.61 -7.48 8.19
N ARG A 121 -5.92 -8.52 8.70
CA ARG A 121 -6.05 -9.91 8.21
C ARG A 121 -7.46 -10.45 8.36
N GLU A 122 -8.11 -10.21 9.50
CA GLU A 122 -9.52 -10.59 9.72
C GLU A 122 -10.44 -9.98 8.65
N ARG A 123 -10.18 -8.73 8.27
CA ARG A 123 -10.94 -8.08 7.21
C ARG A 123 -10.68 -8.70 5.83
N ILE A 124 -9.43 -8.97 5.51
CA ILE A 124 -9.01 -9.66 4.28
C ILE A 124 -9.65 -11.05 4.22
N ASP A 125 -9.59 -11.82 5.31
CA ASP A 125 -10.18 -13.16 5.37
C ASP A 125 -11.69 -13.14 5.15
N LYS A 126 -12.38 -12.13 5.70
CA LYS A 126 -13.82 -11.97 5.47
C LYS A 126 -14.14 -11.73 3.99
N ILE A 127 -13.35 -10.91 3.31
CA ILE A 127 -13.52 -10.66 1.86
C ILE A 127 -13.28 -11.95 1.07
N LEU A 128 -12.13 -12.61 1.28
CA LEU A 128 -11.73 -13.80 0.54
C LEU A 128 -12.56 -15.05 0.86
N SER A 129 -13.19 -15.10 2.04
CA SER A 129 -14.12 -16.20 2.39
C SER A 129 -15.48 -16.02 1.74
N GLY A 130 -15.88 -14.78 1.45
CA GLY A 130 -17.09 -14.48 0.70
C GLY A 130 -16.96 -14.79 -0.79
N ASP A 131 -15.79 -14.46 -1.35
CA ASP A 131 -15.44 -14.72 -2.74
C ASP A 131 -13.93 -14.97 -2.87
N PRO A 132 -13.50 -16.23 -3.06
CA PRO A 132 -12.07 -16.56 -3.23
C PRO A 132 -11.43 -16.04 -4.52
N THR A 133 -12.26 -15.64 -5.49
CA THR A 133 -11.81 -15.16 -6.81
C THR A 133 -11.73 -13.63 -6.87
N VAL A 134 -12.18 -12.95 -5.81
CA VAL A 134 -12.22 -11.47 -5.78
C VAL A 134 -10.87 -10.85 -6.12
N ASN A 135 -10.91 -9.83 -6.97
CA ASN A 135 -9.75 -9.02 -7.29
C ASN A 135 -9.47 -8.04 -6.15
N LEU A 136 -8.54 -8.42 -5.26
CA LEU A 136 -8.15 -7.65 -4.08
C LEU A 136 -6.69 -7.25 -4.15
N VAL A 137 -6.42 -5.96 -3.93
CA VAL A 137 -5.09 -5.39 -3.73
C VAL A 137 -5.01 -4.82 -2.32
N VAL A 138 -4.02 -5.26 -1.54
CA VAL A 138 -3.69 -4.71 -0.20
C VAL A 138 -2.32 -4.09 -0.28
N LEU A 139 -2.22 -2.79 -0.03
CA LEU A 139 -0.98 -2.07 -0.24
C LEU A 139 -0.75 -0.97 0.79
N GLY A 140 0.49 -0.55 0.91
CA GLY A 140 0.92 0.58 1.74
C GLY A 140 2.15 0.28 2.58
N ASP A 141 2.39 1.16 3.56
CA ASP A 141 3.50 1.04 4.50
C ASP A 141 3.13 0.12 5.67
N PHE A 142 3.75 -1.05 5.71
CA PHE A 142 3.57 -2.00 6.81
C PHE A 142 4.49 -1.71 8.00
N ASN A 143 5.44 -0.77 7.85
CA ASN A 143 6.44 -0.43 8.85
C ASN A 143 7.25 -1.63 9.35
N ASP A 144 7.32 -2.70 8.53
CA ASP A 144 8.03 -3.92 8.89
C ASP A 144 8.58 -4.67 7.67
N VAL A 145 9.59 -5.50 7.93
CA VAL A 145 10.27 -6.27 6.87
C VAL A 145 9.50 -7.54 6.50
N GLN A 146 9.80 -8.10 5.33
CA GLN A 146 9.10 -9.23 4.73
C GLN A 146 8.93 -10.45 5.67
N ASN A 147 9.92 -10.76 6.45
CA ASN A 147 9.92 -11.95 7.31
C ASN A 147 9.42 -11.72 8.73
N SER A 148 8.98 -10.50 9.04
CA SER A 148 8.43 -10.16 10.35
C SER A 148 7.09 -10.87 10.63
N PRO A 149 6.71 -11.02 11.91
CA PRO A 149 5.37 -11.49 12.28
C PRO A 149 4.26 -10.65 11.65
N THR A 150 4.41 -9.32 11.65
CA THR A 150 3.47 -8.36 11.07
C THR A 150 3.17 -8.66 9.60
N THR A 151 4.21 -8.69 8.76
CA THR A 151 4.04 -8.91 7.30
C THR A 151 3.53 -10.31 6.99
N LYS A 152 4.03 -11.33 7.69
CA LYS A 152 3.51 -12.70 7.58
C LYS A 152 2.03 -12.80 7.98
N GLN A 153 1.61 -12.04 9.00
CA GLN A 153 0.21 -11.97 9.43
C GLN A 153 -0.68 -11.40 8.31
N VAL A 154 -0.26 -10.30 7.68
CA VAL A 154 -1.03 -9.70 6.57
C VAL A 154 -1.09 -10.63 5.36
N ILE A 155 0.04 -11.24 4.96
CA ILE A 155 0.09 -12.20 3.85
C ILE A 155 -0.85 -13.38 4.12
N GLY A 156 -0.91 -13.86 5.35
CA GLY A 156 -1.75 -14.99 5.75
C GLY A 156 -1.19 -16.34 5.27
N ARG A 157 -2.05 -17.39 5.30
CA ARG A 157 -1.68 -18.76 4.98
C ARG A 157 -2.78 -19.48 4.19
N GLY A 158 -2.40 -20.58 3.55
CA GLY A 158 -3.33 -21.48 2.87
C GLY A 158 -3.97 -20.85 1.61
N ARG A 159 -5.25 -21.15 1.37
CA ARG A 159 -5.96 -20.72 0.16
C ARG A 159 -6.19 -19.21 0.10
N ASN A 160 -6.27 -18.56 1.25
CA ASN A 160 -6.50 -17.11 1.37
C ASN A 160 -5.18 -16.32 1.50
N ALA A 161 -4.02 -16.97 1.33
CA ALA A 161 -2.75 -16.26 1.33
C ALA A 161 -2.67 -15.29 0.15
N LEU A 162 -2.22 -14.07 0.45
CA LEU A 162 -1.92 -13.06 -0.56
C LEU A 162 -0.57 -13.34 -1.22
N VAL A 163 -0.43 -12.92 -2.46
CA VAL A 163 0.82 -12.96 -3.23
C VAL A 163 1.52 -11.61 -3.09
N ASP A 164 2.78 -11.63 -2.67
CA ASP A 164 3.62 -10.43 -2.65
C ASP A 164 4.19 -10.20 -4.06
N THR A 165 3.85 -9.06 -4.67
CA THR A 165 4.32 -8.72 -6.01
C THR A 165 5.83 -8.48 -6.05
N ARG A 166 6.43 -8.12 -4.93
CA ARG A 166 7.88 -7.96 -4.72
C ARG A 166 8.60 -7.31 -5.91
N PRO A 167 8.20 -6.07 -6.28
CA PRO A 167 8.69 -5.42 -7.47
C PRO A 167 10.21 -5.19 -7.40
N PRO A 168 10.94 -5.40 -8.52
CA PRO A 168 12.34 -5.00 -8.64
C PRO A 168 12.44 -3.49 -8.79
N GLU A 169 13.64 -2.95 -8.61
CA GLU A 169 13.92 -1.56 -8.92
C GLU A 169 13.85 -1.29 -10.43
N HIS A 170 13.24 -0.18 -10.80
CA HIS A 170 13.31 0.39 -12.14
C HIS A 170 13.87 1.81 -12.06
N SER A 171 15.08 1.99 -12.56
CA SER A 171 15.77 3.28 -12.61
C SER A 171 15.44 4.02 -13.88
N ILE A 172 14.84 5.20 -13.79
CA ILE A 172 14.61 6.07 -14.94
C ILE A 172 15.97 6.62 -15.41
N GLY A 173 16.35 6.34 -16.65
CA GLY A 173 17.55 6.88 -17.29
C GLY A 173 18.84 6.10 -17.04
N TRP A 174 18.79 4.94 -16.38
CA TRP A 174 19.98 4.11 -16.15
C TRP A 174 20.13 2.94 -17.13
N SER A 175 19.07 2.49 -17.79
CA SER A 175 19.08 1.32 -18.69
C SER A 175 20.09 1.39 -19.84
N ASP A 176 20.49 2.60 -20.25
CA ASP A 176 21.41 2.81 -21.38
C ASP A 176 22.90 2.84 -20.98
N ARG A 177 23.20 2.69 -19.69
CA ARG A 177 24.58 2.81 -19.16
C ARG A 177 25.11 1.56 -18.45
N ALA A 178 24.31 0.50 -18.31
CA ALA A 178 24.79 -0.74 -17.72
C ALA A 178 25.80 -1.41 -18.68
N PRO A 179 27.00 -1.76 -18.23
CA PRO A 179 27.95 -2.47 -19.06
C PRO A 179 27.37 -3.83 -19.47
N PRO A 180 27.66 -4.33 -20.70
CA PRO A 180 27.22 -5.66 -21.13
C PRO A 180 27.68 -6.72 -20.16
N GLY A 181 26.75 -7.53 -19.65
CA GLY A 181 27.02 -8.61 -18.70
C GLY A 181 26.94 -8.21 -17.23
N ALA A 182 26.52 -6.98 -16.90
CA ALA A 182 26.20 -6.61 -15.52
C ALA A 182 24.92 -7.36 -15.09
N GLU A 183 25.06 -8.31 -14.16
CA GLU A 183 23.92 -8.92 -13.49
C GLU A 183 23.30 -7.87 -12.57
N SER A 184 22.09 -7.42 -12.88
CA SER A 184 21.32 -6.56 -11.99
C SER A 184 20.81 -7.41 -10.85
N HIS A 185 21.34 -7.22 -9.65
CA HIS A 185 20.70 -7.73 -8.45
C HIS A 185 19.41 -6.92 -8.20
N PRO A 186 18.25 -7.57 -8.04
CA PRO A 186 17.02 -6.86 -7.78
C PRO A 186 17.10 -6.14 -6.43
N ILE A 187 17.32 -4.84 -6.45
CA ILE A 187 17.24 -3.99 -5.26
C ILE A 187 15.76 -3.72 -5.01
N THR A 188 15.29 -3.99 -3.79
CA THR A 188 13.88 -3.92 -3.45
C THR A 188 13.59 -3.10 -2.19
N TRP A 189 14.53 -2.24 -1.77
CA TRP A 189 14.28 -1.35 -0.65
C TRP A 189 13.32 -0.22 -1.05
N THR A 190 12.48 0.19 -0.11
CA THR A 190 11.48 1.24 -0.32
C THR A 190 11.59 2.39 0.66
N TYR A 191 12.32 2.21 1.75
CA TYR A 191 12.49 3.17 2.83
C TYR A 191 13.97 3.37 3.16
N HIS A 192 14.40 4.61 3.35
CA HIS A 192 15.73 4.99 3.82
C HIS A 192 15.66 5.74 5.14
N TYR A 193 16.25 5.18 6.18
CA TYR A 193 16.38 5.86 7.47
C TYR A 193 17.72 6.60 7.56
N GLY A 194 17.68 7.89 7.23
CA GLY A 194 18.89 8.69 7.10
C GLY A 194 19.70 8.90 8.40
N ALA A 195 19.07 8.70 9.59
CA ALA A 195 19.78 8.82 10.86
C ALA A 195 20.77 7.68 11.11
N GLU A 196 20.53 6.48 10.54
CA GLU A 196 21.36 5.29 10.70
C GLU A 196 21.90 4.77 9.36
N ASP A 197 21.63 5.49 8.26
CA ASP A 197 21.98 5.12 6.89
C ASP A 197 21.54 3.68 6.53
N THR A 198 20.31 3.32 6.96
CA THR A 198 19.76 1.98 6.75
C THR A 198 18.66 1.98 5.71
N PHE A 199 18.64 0.92 4.88
CA PHE A 199 17.67 0.70 3.83
C PHE A 199 16.78 -0.49 4.18
N SER A 200 15.47 -0.32 4.04
CA SER A 200 14.49 -1.37 4.35
C SER A 200 13.40 -1.44 3.30
N ARG A 201 12.71 -2.58 3.20
CA ARG A 201 11.48 -2.69 2.44
C ARG A 201 10.32 -2.74 3.43
N PHE A 202 9.58 -1.63 3.54
CA PHE A 202 8.41 -1.48 4.41
C PHE A 202 7.11 -1.36 3.65
N ASP A 203 7.20 -1.03 2.36
CA ASP A 203 6.06 -0.84 1.49
C ASP A 203 5.80 -2.10 0.66
N TYR A 204 4.53 -2.47 0.55
CA TYR A 204 4.09 -3.70 -0.11
C TYR A 204 2.90 -3.43 -1.02
N ILE A 205 2.82 -4.22 -2.09
CA ILE A 205 1.62 -4.42 -2.89
C ILE A 205 1.36 -5.92 -2.89
N LEU A 206 0.37 -6.34 -2.11
CA LEU A 206 -0.06 -7.72 -2.00
C LEU A 206 -1.35 -7.90 -2.77
N VAL A 207 -1.51 -9.03 -3.44
CA VAL A 207 -2.67 -9.32 -4.27
C VAL A 207 -3.32 -10.64 -3.90
N SER A 208 -4.65 -10.72 -4.03
CA SER A 208 -5.37 -12.00 -3.97
C SER A 208 -4.96 -12.92 -5.11
N ARG A 209 -5.34 -14.19 -5.04
CA ARG A 209 -5.09 -15.13 -6.13
C ARG A 209 -5.88 -14.80 -7.40
N GLY A 210 -7.10 -14.22 -7.27
CA GLY A 210 -7.83 -13.66 -8.41
C GLY A 210 -6.98 -12.60 -9.09
N MET A 211 -6.67 -11.53 -8.38
CA MET A 211 -5.88 -10.39 -8.90
C MET A 211 -4.48 -10.78 -9.42
N ALA A 212 -3.88 -11.86 -8.89
CA ALA A 212 -2.57 -12.33 -9.33
C ALA A 212 -2.56 -12.88 -10.77
N ARG A 213 -3.70 -13.28 -11.32
CA ARG A 213 -3.83 -13.72 -12.73
C ARG A 213 -3.74 -12.55 -13.71
N GLU A 214 -4.14 -11.38 -13.25
CA GLU A 214 -4.21 -10.15 -14.03
C GLU A 214 -2.96 -9.28 -13.83
N TRP A 215 -2.14 -9.64 -12.86
CA TRP A 215 -0.92 -8.91 -12.53
C TRP A 215 0.12 -9.06 -13.66
N ASP A 216 0.68 -7.90 -14.06
CA ASP A 216 1.76 -7.82 -15.02
C ASP A 216 3.09 -7.54 -14.29
N PRO A 217 3.92 -8.57 -14.04
CA PRO A 217 5.22 -8.40 -13.38
C PRO A 217 6.17 -7.47 -14.12
N ALA A 218 6.13 -7.44 -15.46
CA ALA A 218 7.02 -6.60 -16.26
C ALA A 218 6.72 -5.09 -16.13
N GLY A 219 5.46 -4.77 -15.81
CA GLY A 219 5.04 -3.40 -15.54
C GLY A 219 5.01 -3.03 -14.04
N THR A 220 5.60 -3.87 -13.18
CA THR A 220 5.56 -3.72 -11.73
C THR A 220 6.98 -3.49 -11.18
N TYR A 221 7.19 -2.35 -10.49
CA TYR A 221 8.54 -1.94 -10.09
C TYR A 221 8.54 -0.97 -8.89
N VAL A 222 9.69 -0.85 -8.22
CA VAL A 222 10.02 0.26 -7.32
C VAL A 222 10.64 1.37 -8.15
N LEU A 223 10.05 2.57 -8.12
CA LEU A 223 10.54 3.70 -8.88
C LEU A 223 11.81 4.26 -8.23
N ALA A 224 12.92 4.25 -8.97
CA ALA A 224 14.12 4.99 -8.64
C ALA A 224 14.18 6.26 -9.49
N SER A 225 14.10 7.41 -8.83
CA SER A 225 14.28 8.74 -9.43
C SER A 225 15.49 9.41 -8.79
N GLN A 226 16.18 10.28 -9.52
CA GLN A 226 17.26 11.11 -8.96
C GLN A 226 16.76 12.05 -7.87
N ASP A 227 15.47 12.43 -7.93
CA ASP A 227 14.83 13.37 -7.01
C ASP A 227 14.06 12.69 -5.86
N TRP A 228 14.18 11.34 -5.71
CA TRP A 228 13.59 10.71 -4.54
C TRP A 228 14.29 11.24 -3.27
N GLY A 229 13.60 11.30 -2.16
CA GLY A 229 14.13 11.88 -0.93
C GLY A 229 13.85 13.38 -0.77
N ILE A 230 13.48 14.10 -1.84
CA ILE A 230 13.02 15.50 -1.72
C ILE A 230 11.61 15.56 -1.11
N ALA A 231 10.72 14.67 -1.55
CA ALA A 231 9.32 14.66 -1.12
C ALA A 231 9.01 13.57 -0.07
N SER A 232 9.81 12.51 0.00
CA SER A 232 9.58 11.38 0.90
C SER A 232 10.86 10.59 1.11
N ASP A 233 11.03 10.00 2.29
CA ASP A 233 12.04 8.99 2.62
C ASP A 233 11.62 7.58 2.15
N HIS A 234 10.42 7.45 1.56
CA HIS A 234 9.93 6.26 0.88
C HIS A 234 9.98 6.41 -0.65
N ARG A 235 10.18 5.29 -1.34
CA ARG A 235 10.19 5.21 -2.82
C ARG A 235 8.83 4.70 -3.30
N PRO A 236 8.27 5.27 -4.38
CA PRO A 236 7.00 4.81 -4.93
C PRO A 236 7.09 3.38 -5.48
N LEU A 237 6.06 2.57 -5.17
CA LEU A 237 5.82 1.29 -5.79
C LEU A 237 4.78 1.44 -6.90
N VAL A 238 5.02 0.78 -8.01
CA VAL A 238 4.11 0.72 -9.15
C VAL A 238 3.74 -0.74 -9.41
N ALA A 239 2.45 -1.01 -9.57
CA ALA A 239 1.97 -2.30 -10.06
C ALA A 239 1.04 -2.09 -11.25
N ARG A 240 1.16 -2.94 -12.25
CA ARG A 240 0.33 -2.95 -13.45
C ARG A 240 -0.52 -4.21 -13.50
N PHE A 241 -1.78 -4.01 -13.86
CA PHE A 241 -2.77 -5.08 -13.99
C PHE A 241 -3.50 -4.96 -15.32
N ARG A 242 -3.95 -6.09 -15.84
CA ARG A 242 -4.91 -6.14 -16.96
C ARG A 242 -6.31 -6.06 -16.39
N ALA A 243 -7.14 -5.18 -16.92
CA ALA A 243 -8.54 -5.02 -16.46
C ALA A 243 -9.48 -5.99 -17.18
N VAL A 244 -9.20 -7.28 -17.03
CA VAL A 244 -9.95 -8.40 -17.62
C VAL A 244 -9.97 -9.52 -16.59
N ASP A 245 -11.14 -10.02 -16.23
CA ASP A 245 -11.27 -11.21 -15.37
C ASP A 245 -10.84 -12.48 -16.14
N GLU A 246 -9.82 -13.19 -15.63
CA GLU A 246 -9.27 -14.44 -16.17
C GLU A 246 -9.52 -15.65 -15.26
#